data_a5620e60170c925bb3a1fa3a0c8fd51e
#
_entry.id   a5620e60170c925bb3a1fa3a0c8fd51e
#
_cell.length_a   1.000
_cell.length_b   1.000
_cell.length_c   1.000
_cell.angle_alpha   90.00
_cell.angle_beta   90.00
_cell.angle_gamma   90.00
#
_symmetry.space_group_name_H-M   'P 1'
#
loop_
_entity.id
_entity.type
_entity.pdbx_description
1 polymer ?
#
loop_
_entity_poly.entity_id
_entity_poly.type
_entity_poly.pdbx_seq_one_letter_code
_entity_poly.pdbx_strand_id
1 'polypeptide(L)'
;MVKRTKSGIRKRFDRCGFTLIELMIVISIILILIAIAVPMYQQSVIHAKEAVLRQDLKTMRDQIDNYTMDKEKAPQSLQDLVDAGYLRKLPRDPFTGSDQTWQVENSDTLISLDQTEPGISDVHSGSNLVGTDGTAYSSW
;
A
#
# COMPACT_ATOMS: atom_id res chain seq x y z
N MET A 1 49.60 67.41 6.24
CA MET A 1 48.30 66.78 5.85
C MET A 1 48.60 65.41 5.28
N VAL A 2 48.54 64.35 6.13
CA VAL A 2 48.97 62.99 5.79
C VAL A 2 47.70 62.16 5.48
N LYS A 3 47.52 61.70 4.24
CA LYS A 3 46.45 60.79 3.85
C LYS A 3 46.79 59.37 4.28
N ARG A 4 45.99 58.82 5.21
CA ARG A 4 46.03 57.40 5.61
C ARG A 4 45.32 56.56 4.56
N THR A 5 46.08 55.75 3.84
CA THR A 5 45.55 54.74 2.91
C THR A 5 45.07 53.53 3.73
N LYS A 6 43.75 53.22 3.72
CA LYS A 6 43.19 51.98 4.31
C LYS A 6 43.53 50.83 3.39
N SER A 7 44.46 49.99 3.80
CA SER A 7 44.69 48.67 3.17
C SER A 7 43.51 47.74 3.44
N GLY A 8 42.74 47.47 2.43
CA GLY A 8 41.66 46.49 2.49
C GLY A 8 42.23 45.07 2.43
N ILE A 9 42.16 44.34 3.55
CA ILE A 9 42.50 42.92 3.62
C ILE A 9 41.39 42.16 2.86
N ARG A 10 41.68 41.77 1.62
CA ARG A 10 40.87 40.83 0.88
C ARG A 10 41.08 39.44 1.51
N LYS A 11 40.09 38.96 2.27
CA LYS A 11 40.02 37.54 2.67
C LYS A 11 39.96 36.69 1.37
N ARG A 12 41.09 36.04 1.06
CA ARG A 12 41.08 34.95 0.08
C ARG A 12 40.24 33.80 0.69
N PHE A 13 39.08 33.57 0.13
CA PHE A 13 38.39 32.30 0.33
C PHE A 13 39.25 31.24 -0.35
N ASP A 14 39.99 30.48 0.43
CA ASP A 14 40.66 29.29 -0.07
C ASP A 14 39.58 28.34 -0.61
N ARG A 15 39.48 28.28 -1.92
CA ARG A 15 38.69 27.27 -2.61
C ARG A 15 39.48 25.97 -2.53
N CYS A 16 39.38 25.26 -1.42
CA CYS A 16 39.80 23.88 -1.35
C CYS A 16 38.97 23.05 -2.31
N GLY A 17 39.55 22.71 -3.45
CA GLY A 17 38.93 21.79 -4.40
C GLY A 17 38.92 20.38 -3.81
N PHE A 18 37.82 19.66 -3.99
CA PHE A 18 37.73 18.23 -3.63
C PHE A 18 38.79 17.43 -4.38
N THR A 19 39.43 16.52 -3.69
CA THR A 19 40.34 15.55 -4.33
C THR A 19 39.52 14.43 -4.96
N LEU A 20 40.05 13.85 -6.05
CA LEU A 20 39.40 12.75 -6.75
C LEU A 20 39.23 11.51 -5.83
N ILE A 21 40.21 11.27 -4.95
CA ILE A 21 40.15 10.19 -3.97
C ILE A 21 39.06 10.43 -2.91
N GLU A 22 38.85 11.66 -2.47
CA GLU A 22 37.80 12.03 -1.52
C GLU A 22 36.43 11.78 -2.12
N LEU A 23 36.22 12.15 -3.39
CA LEU A 23 34.98 11.84 -4.12
C LEU A 23 34.77 10.33 -4.24
N MET A 24 35.79 9.56 -4.58
CA MET A 24 35.68 8.10 -4.66
C MET A 24 35.29 7.44 -3.34
N ILE A 25 35.85 7.91 -2.22
CA ILE A 25 35.50 7.40 -0.89
C ILE A 25 34.03 7.74 -0.56
N VAL A 26 33.60 8.95 -0.83
CA VAL A 26 32.21 9.39 -0.55
C VAL A 26 31.20 8.57 -1.35
N ILE A 27 31.39 8.41 -2.67
CA ILE A 27 30.47 7.60 -3.48
C ILE A 27 30.51 6.12 -3.05
N SER A 28 31.65 5.58 -2.65
CA SER A 28 31.74 4.20 -2.15
C SER A 28 30.91 3.99 -0.89
N ILE A 29 30.98 4.92 0.05
CA ILE A 29 30.16 4.88 1.29
C ILE A 29 28.67 4.98 0.96
N ILE A 30 28.29 5.91 0.06
CA ILE A 30 26.89 6.06 -0.36
C ILE A 30 26.34 4.76 -0.99
N LEU A 31 27.13 4.13 -1.87
CA LEU A 31 26.72 2.88 -2.52
C LEU A 31 26.53 1.76 -1.50
N ILE A 32 27.39 1.64 -0.49
CA ILE A 32 27.24 0.65 0.59
C ILE A 32 25.95 0.90 1.37
N LEU A 33 25.66 2.15 1.74
CA LEU A 33 24.46 2.50 2.46
C LEU A 33 23.19 2.22 1.65
N ILE A 34 23.18 2.56 0.36
CA ILE A 34 22.06 2.28 -0.54
C ILE A 34 21.84 0.77 -0.69
N ALA A 35 22.90 -0.02 -0.80
CA ALA A 35 22.81 -1.48 -0.93
C ALA A 35 22.06 -2.14 0.25
N ILE A 36 22.15 -1.56 1.44
CA ILE A 36 21.43 -2.04 2.63
C ILE A 36 20.02 -1.41 2.72
N ALA A 37 19.91 -0.12 2.42
CA ALA A 37 18.66 0.62 2.60
C ALA A 37 17.56 0.20 1.64
N VAL A 38 17.89 -0.09 0.38
CA VAL A 38 16.90 -0.42 -0.66
C VAL A 38 16.11 -1.70 -0.33
N PRO A 39 16.72 -2.85 -0.01
CA PRO A 39 15.97 -4.06 0.30
C PRO A 39 15.09 -3.91 1.57
N MET A 40 15.57 -3.21 2.59
CA MET A 40 14.77 -2.94 3.79
C MET A 40 13.54 -2.08 3.48
N TYR A 41 13.69 -1.09 2.61
CA TYR A 41 12.58 -0.25 2.17
C TYR A 41 11.52 -1.07 1.42
N GLN A 42 11.93 -1.93 0.50
CA GLN A 42 11.02 -2.79 -0.27
C GLN A 42 10.20 -3.72 0.65
N GLN A 43 10.84 -4.34 1.64
CA GLN A 43 10.13 -5.17 2.61
C GLN A 43 9.11 -4.37 3.42
N SER A 44 9.47 -3.17 3.86
CA SER A 44 8.56 -2.27 4.59
C SER A 44 7.33 -1.90 3.76
N VAL A 45 7.51 -1.66 2.46
CA VAL A 45 6.40 -1.37 1.53
C VAL A 45 5.49 -2.58 1.36
N ILE A 46 6.05 -3.79 1.25
CA ILE A 46 5.25 -5.03 1.16
C ILE A 46 4.41 -5.22 2.42
N HIS A 47 5.01 -5.14 3.60
CA HIS A 47 4.29 -5.25 4.87
C HIS A 47 3.17 -4.20 5.02
N ALA A 48 3.43 -2.96 4.59
CA ALA A 48 2.41 -1.91 4.60
C ALA A 48 1.22 -2.26 3.67
N LYS A 49 1.50 -2.78 2.47
CA LYS A 49 0.47 -3.24 1.53
C LYS A 49 -0.34 -4.43 2.09
N GLU A 50 0.34 -5.38 2.72
CA GLU A 50 -0.33 -6.51 3.38
C GLU A 50 -1.27 -6.06 4.50
N ALA A 51 -0.83 -5.08 5.30
CA ALA A 51 -1.68 -4.52 6.36
C ALA A 51 -2.93 -3.83 5.78
N VAL A 52 -2.78 -3.08 4.69
CA VAL A 52 -3.91 -2.46 3.97
C VAL A 52 -4.83 -3.53 3.41
N LEU A 53 -4.30 -4.57 2.74
CA LEU A 53 -5.11 -5.65 2.20
C LEU A 53 -5.95 -6.34 3.27
N ARG A 54 -5.35 -6.70 4.41
CA ARG A 54 -6.08 -7.33 5.54
C ARG A 54 -7.18 -6.42 6.09
N GLN A 55 -6.90 -5.13 6.18
CA GLN A 55 -7.90 -4.16 6.63
C GLN A 55 -9.05 -4.02 5.64
N ASP A 56 -8.76 -3.97 4.35
CA ASP A 56 -9.77 -3.87 3.29
C ASP A 56 -10.64 -5.13 3.23
N LEU A 57 -10.03 -6.31 3.26
CA LEU A 57 -10.76 -7.59 3.32
C LEU A 57 -11.68 -7.65 4.54
N LYS A 58 -11.14 -7.33 5.72
CA LYS A 58 -11.95 -7.30 6.94
C LYS A 58 -13.12 -6.33 6.81
N THR A 59 -12.87 -5.11 6.33
CA THR A 59 -13.93 -4.12 6.15
C THR A 59 -15.01 -4.61 5.20
N MET A 60 -14.64 -5.20 4.06
CA MET A 60 -15.62 -5.73 3.11
C MET A 60 -16.43 -6.89 3.70
N ARG A 61 -15.80 -7.82 4.41
CA ARG A 61 -16.47 -8.93 5.12
C ARG A 61 -17.44 -8.43 6.17
N ASP A 62 -17.02 -7.49 7.01
CA ASP A 62 -17.88 -6.86 8.02
C ASP A 62 -19.10 -6.18 7.36
N GLN A 63 -18.95 -5.57 6.18
CA GLN A 63 -20.07 -4.94 5.47
C GLN A 63 -20.97 -5.94 4.74
N ILE A 64 -20.45 -7.06 4.26
CA ILE A 64 -21.24 -8.17 3.72
C ILE A 64 -22.14 -8.73 4.84
N ASP A 65 -21.59 -8.95 6.03
CA ASP A 65 -22.34 -9.44 7.18
C ASP A 65 -23.42 -8.44 7.62
N ASN A 66 -23.10 -7.14 7.71
CA ASN A 66 -24.06 -6.10 8.05
C ASN A 66 -25.18 -6.01 7.03
N TYR A 67 -24.86 -6.04 5.74
CA TYR A 67 -25.85 -6.04 4.67
C TYR A 67 -26.79 -7.26 4.79
N THR A 68 -26.21 -8.42 5.03
CA THR A 68 -26.95 -9.68 5.15
C THR A 68 -27.89 -9.67 6.35
N MET A 69 -27.44 -9.15 7.50
CA MET A 69 -28.27 -9.00 8.69
C MET A 69 -29.43 -8.02 8.49
N ASP A 70 -29.17 -6.89 7.85
CA ASP A 70 -30.17 -5.84 7.68
C ASP A 70 -31.19 -6.14 6.58
N LYS A 71 -30.78 -6.84 5.53
CA LYS A 71 -31.60 -7.16 4.37
C LYS A 71 -32.19 -8.57 4.39
N GLU A 72 -31.77 -9.39 5.34
CA GLU A 72 -32.12 -10.83 5.44
C GLU A 72 -31.81 -11.60 4.15
N LYS A 73 -30.87 -11.09 3.34
CA LYS A 73 -30.36 -11.69 2.11
C LYS A 73 -28.92 -11.25 1.85
N ALA A 74 -28.13 -12.16 1.30
CA ALA A 74 -26.74 -11.84 0.92
C ALA A 74 -26.69 -10.94 -0.34
N PRO A 75 -25.69 -10.05 -0.45
CA PRO A 75 -25.50 -9.21 -1.62
C PRO A 75 -25.17 -10.07 -2.84
N GLN A 76 -25.63 -9.67 -4.03
CA GLN A 76 -25.34 -10.37 -5.29
C GLN A 76 -24.05 -9.89 -5.93
N SER A 77 -23.64 -8.68 -5.59
CA SER A 77 -22.38 -8.07 -6.05
C SER A 77 -21.77 -7.20 -4.94
N LEU A 78 -20.46 -6.99 -5.01
CA LEU A 78 -19.80 -6.02 -4.10
C LEU A 78 -20.31 -4.59 -4.34
N GLN A 79 -20.81 -4.30 -5.53
CA GLN A 79 -21.40 -3.00 -5.84
C GLN A 79 -22.69 -2.73 -5.05
N ASP A 80 -23.45 -3.77 -4.71
CA ASP A 80 -24.67 -3.64 -3.90
C ASP A 80 -24.37 -3.03 -2.53
N LEU A 81 -23.17 -3.28 -1.97
CA LEU A 81 -22.73 -2.67 -0.70
C LEU A 81 -22.50 -1.16 -0.84
N VAL A 82 -22.04 -0.72 -2.01
CA VAL A 82 -21.87 0.72 -2.31
C VAL A 82 -23.23 1.38 -2.55
N ASP A 83 -24.07 0.76 -3.35
CA ASP A 83 -25.39 1.29 -3.73
C ASP A 83 -26.33 1.36 -2.51
N ALA A 84 -26.21 0.41 -1.60
CA ALA A 84 -26.96 0.41 -0.34
C ALA A 84 -26.33 1.29 0.76
N GLY A 85 -25.16 1.89 0.53
CA GLY A 85 -24.53 2.84 1.43
C GLY A 85 -23.69 2.22 2.56
N TYR A 86 -23.43 0.91 2.54
CA TYR A 86 -22.55 0.23 3.51
C TYR A 86 -21.07 0.55 3.24
N LEU A 87 -20.70 0.74 1.98
CA LEU A 87 -19.39 1.22 1.56
C LEU A 87 -19.56 2.52 0.77
N ARG A 88 -18.64 3.47 0.95
CA ARG A 88 -18.60 4.67 0.10
C ARG A 88 -18.13 4.37 -1.31
N LYS A 89 -17.21 3.44 -1.44
CA LYS A 89 -16.65 2.92 -2.68
C LYS A 89 -15.97 1.60 -2.40
N LEU A 90 -15.81 0.77 -3.41
CA LEU A 90 -14.96 -0.41 -3.30
C LEU A 90 -13.49 -0.02 -3.12
N PRO A 91 -12.79 -0.61 -2.14
CA PRO A 91 -11.36 -0.40 -1.97
C PRO A 91 -10.59 -0.96 -3.16
N ARG A 92 -9.41 -0.42 -3.41
CA ARG A 92 -8.50 -0.95 -4.43
C ARG A 92 -7.58 -1.98 -3.80
N ASP A 93 -7.48 -3.15 -4.40
CA ASP A 93 -6.50 -4.15 -4.00
C ASP A 93 -5.08 -3.58 -4.15
N PRO A 94 -4.27 -3.49 -3.08
CA PRO A 94 -2.95 -2.88 -3.10
C PRO A 94 -1.92 -3.63 -3.95
N PHE A 95 -2.21 -4.90 -4.32
CA PHE A 95 -1.32 -5.73 -5.12
C PHE A 95 -1.69 -5.76 -6.59
N THR A 96 -2.98 -5.73 -6.94
CA THR A 96 -3.44 -5.65 -8.34
C THR A 96 -3.63 -4.20 -8.80
N GLY A 97 -3.81 -3.25 -7.85
CA GLY A 97 -4.06 -1.84 -8.14
C GLY A 97 -5.47 -1.55 -8.68
N SER A 98 -6.38 -2.52 -8.67
CA SER A 98 -7.73 -2.42 -9.20
C SER A 98 -8.76 -2.72 -8.11
N ASP A 99 -9.96 -2.15 -8.27
CA ASP A 99 -11.15 -2.43 -7.46
C ASP A 99 -12.04 -3.52 -8.06
N GLN A 100 -11.70 -4.00 -9.27
CA GLN A 100 -12.47 -5.01 -10.02
C GLN A 100 -11.86 -6.42 -9.95
N THR A 101 -10.74 -6.57 -9.28
CA THR A 101 -10.01 -7.84 -9.21
C THR A 101 -10.34 -8.67 -7.97
N TRP A 102 -11.23 -8.20 -7.12
CA TRP A 102 -11.69 -8.95 -5.97
C TRP A 102 -12.37 -10.25 -6.41
N GLN A 103 -11.99 -11.35 -5.78
CA GLN A 103 -12.63 -12.65 -5.97
C GLN A 103 -13.69 -12.81 -4.89
N VAL A 104 -14.91 -13.16 -5.32
CA VAL A 104 -16.02 -13.37 -4.40
C VAL A 104 -16.33 -14.86 -4.28
N GLU A 105 -16.63 -15.28 -3.07
CA GLU A 105 -17.14 -16.61 -2.80
C GLU A 105 -18.63 -16.51 -2.47
N ASN A 106 -19.44 -17.32 -3.17
CA ASN A 106 -20.88 -17.35 -2.97
C ASN A 106 -21.24 -18.44 -1.95
N SER A 107 -22.21 -18.15 -1.10
CA SER A 107 -22.78 -19.15 -0.19
C SER A 107 -23.64 -20.11 -0.97
N ASP A 108 -23.48 -21.41 -0.72
CA ASP A 108 -24.39 -22.44 -1.26
C ASP A 108 -25.74 -22.49 -0.53
N THR A 109 -25.89 -21.74 0.56
CA THR A 109 -27.10 -21.70 1.38
C THR A 109 -27.89 -20.42 1.19
N LEU A 110 -29.18 -20.53 0.93
CA LEU A 110 -30.12 -19.42 0.95
C LEU A 110 -30.41 -19.03 2.40
N ILE A 111 -30.27 -17.75 2.72
CA ILE A 111 -30.45 -17.23 4.09
C ILE A 111 -31.94 -16.95 4.35
N SER A 112 -32.71 -16.63 3.31
CA SER A 112 -34.14 -16.31 3.40
C SER A 112 -34.95 -17.05 2.33
N LEU A 113 -36.24 -17.28 2.61
CA LEU A 113 -37.20 -17.85 1.65
C LEU A 113 -37.43 -16.96 0.43
N ASP A 114 -37.17 -15.67 0.56
CA ASP A 114 -37.29 -14.67 -0.52
C ASP A 114 -36.03 -14.57 -1.39
N GLN A 115 -34.94 -15.23 -0.99
CA GLN A 115 -33.70 -15.27 -1.74
C GLN A 115 -33.78 -16.37 -2.78
N THR A 116 -33.76 -16.01 -4.06
CA THR A 116 -33.85 -16.93 -5.19
C THR A 116 -32.48 -17.47 -5.62
N GLU A 117 -31.40 -16.74 -5.34
CA GLU A 117 -30.05 -17.10 -5.77
C GLU A 117 -29.07 -16.94 -4.59
N PRO A 118 -28.03 -17.77 -4.51
CA PRO A 118 -26.95 -17.61 -3.53
C PRO A 118 -26.29 -16.24 -3.70
N GLY A 119 -25.94 -15.60 -2.59
CA GLY A 119 -25.22 -14.34 -2.62
C GLY A 119 -23.78 -14.47 -2.11
N ILE A 120 -23.06 -13.39 -2.13
CA ILE A 120 -21.66 -13.32 -1.70
C ILE A 120 -21.58 -13.53 -0.20
N SER A 121 -20.72 -14.50 0.22
CA SER A 121 -20.42 -14.79 1.63
C SER A 121 -19.03 -14.38 2.03
N ASP A 122 -18.07 -14.39 1.11
CA ASP A 122 -16.69 -14.00 1.38
C ASP A 122 -16.03 -13.31 0.20
N VAL A 123 -14.91 -12.65 0.45
CA VAL A 123 -14.13 -11.92 -0.56
C VAL A 123 -12.64 -12.14 -0.32
N HIS A 124 -11.91 -12.32 -1.41
CA HIS A 124 -10.47 -12.55 -1.43
C HIS A 124 -9.77 -11.60 -2.40
N SER A 125 -8.44 -11.45 -2.24
CA SER A 125 -7.65 -10.69 -3.22
C SER A 125 -7.59 -11.41 -4.57
N GLY A 126 -7.57 -10.65 -5.66
CA GLY A 126 -7.32 -11.17 -7.00
C GLY A 126 -5.84 -11.45 -7.31
N SER A 127 -4.94 -11.23 -6.36
CA SER A 127 -3.51 -11.43 -6.54
C SER A 127 -3.06 -12.84 -6.16
N ASN A 128 -2.39 -13.53 -7.08
CA ASN A 128 -1.76 -14.83 -6.82
C ASN A 128 -0.34 -14.74 -6.26
N LEU A 129 0.13 -13.52 -5.94
CA LEU A 129 1.43 -13.34 -5.31
C LEU A 129 1.43 -13.93 -3.90
N VAL A 130 2.61 -14.39 -3.48
CA VAL A 130 2.80 -14.99 -2.14
C VAL A 130 3.18 -13.90 -1.15
N GLY A 131 2.47 -13.87 -0.04
CA GLY A 131 2.72 -12.94 1.06
C GLY A 131 3.94 -13.32 1.90
N THR A 132 4.27 -12.44 2.84
CA THR A 132 5.41 -12.64 3.76
C THR A 132 5.22 -13.81 4.71
N ASP A 133 3.98 -14.29 4.90
CA ASP A 133 3.63 -15.48 5.66
C ASP A 133 3.70 -16.79 4.86
N GLY A 134 4.03 -16.71 3.56
CA GLY A 134 4.15 -17.85 2.66
C GLY A 134 2.83 -18.30 2.03
N THR A 135 1.70 -17.63 2.29
CA THR A 135 0.41 -17.90 1.67
C THR A 135 0.13 -16.98 0.50
N ALA A 136 -0.65 -17.45 -0.48
CA ALA A 136 -1.05 -16.59 -1.59
C ALA A 136 -2.10 -15.56 -1.11
N TYR A 137 -2.04 -14.32 -1.60
CA TYR A 137 -3.04 -13.31 -1.24
C TYR A 137 -4.46 -13.69 -1.66
N SER A 138 -4.60 -14.51 -2.69
CA SER A 138 -5.90 -15.05 -3.12
C SER A 138 -6.53 -16.04 -2.13
N SER A 139 -5.81 -16.42 -1.08
CA SER A 139 -6.33 -17.26 0.00
C SER A 139 -6.57 -16.52 1.32
N TRP A 140 -6.39 -15.20 1.31
CA TRP A 140 -6.57 -14.35 2.51
C TRP A 140 -8.00 -13.94 2.78
#